data_b285ec5bb2a6f6d97baf5f0beeb1015b
#
_entry.id   b285ec5bb2a6f6d97baf5f0beeb1015b
#
_cell.length_a   1.000
_cell.length_b   1.000
_cell.length_c   1.000
_cell.angle_alpha   90.00
_cell.angle_beta   90.00
_cell.angle_gamma   90.00
#
_symmetry.space_group_name_H-M   'P 1'
#
loop_
_entity.id
_entity.type
_entity.pdbx_description
1 polymer ?
#
loop_
_entity_poly.entity_id
_entity_poly.type
_entity_poly.pdbx_seq_one_letter_code
_entity_poly.pdbx_strand_id
1 'polypeptide(L)'
;MKDEQLQDLEATPETETEHASDEAQPERENGKSLTMQRLEEEGDAAADYLEELLDIADLDGDIDIEVRGGRVYVSVETEEDDADLQELVGRDGRVLDALQELTRLSVLAHTGQRSRFVLDIAGYRKERGEELKVIAKKAIEAVNESGEPEALEPMTPYERKIVHDVIADAGLVSESEGEGSRRHVVVHPAEDPAEDED
;
A
#
# COMPACT_ATOMS: atom_id res chain seq x y z
N MET A 1 -7.10 11.68 -86.66
CA MET A 1 -6.95 10.33 -87.26
C MET A 1 -6.77 9.40 -86.08
N LYS A 2 -7.84 8.78 -85.85
CA LYS A 2 -8.16 7.35 -85.70
C LYS A 2 -7.70 6.79 -84.38
N ASP A 3 -8.59 6.56 -83.53
CA ASP A 3 -9.50 5.34 -83.36
C ASP A 3 -8.69 4.20 -82.78
N GLU A 4 -9.11 3.67 -81.77
CA GLU A 4 -10.18 2.81 -81.37
C GLU A 4 -9.59 1.75 -80.45
N GLN A 5 -10.17 1.53 -79.42
CA GLN A 5 -11.17 0.59 -78.93
C GLN A 5 -10.54 -0.48 -78.00
N LEU A 6 -11.02 -0.49 -76.78
CA LEU A 6 -11.95 -1.43 -76.13
C LEU A 6 -11.44 -2.79 -75.66
N GLN A 7 -11.88 -3.06 -74.51
CA GLN A 7 -12.26 -4.35 -73.90
C GLN A 7 -11.17 -5.01 -73.03
N ASP A 8 -11.43 -5.04 -71.83
CA ASP A 8 -12.33 -5.83 -70.96
C ASP A 8 -11.67 -7.06 -70.37
N LEU A 9 -11.78 -7.18 -69.12
CA LEU A 9 -12.07 -8.35 -68.33
C LEU A 9 -11.31 -8.38 -66.99
N GLU A 10 -12.11 -8.22 -66.00
CA GLU A 10 -12.15 -8.89 -64.67
C GLU A 10 -11.03 -9.90 -64.40
N ALA A 11 -10.38 -9.68 -63.28
CA ALA A 11 -10.16 -10.71 -62.26
C ALA A 11 -9.55 -10.08 -61.01
N THR A 12 -10.35 -9.98 -59.99
CA THR A 12 -9.87 -9.98 -58.62
C THR A 12 -9.16 -11.30 -58.31
N PRO A 13 -8.11 -11.27 -57.54
CA PRO A 13 -8.03 -12.20 -56.43
C PRO A 13 -7.76 -11.48 -55.10
N GLU A 14 -8.65 -11.70 -54.24
CA GLU A 14 -8.54 -12.21 -52.88
C GLU A 14 -7.36 -11.69 -52.04
N THR A 15 -7.74 -10.90 -51.18
CA THR A 15 -7.24 -10.59 -49.83
C THR A 15 -6.51 -11.79 -49.22
N GLU A 16 -5.25 -11.69 -49.02
CA GLU A 16 -4.58 -12.37 -47.94
C GLU A 16 -4.11 -11.32 -46.91
N THR A 17 -4.96 -11.15 -45.90
CA THR A 17 -4.59 -10.60 -44.61
C THR A 17 -3.80 -11.66 -43.89
N GLU A 18 -2.51 -11.56 -43.92
CA GLU A 18 -1.67 -12.29 -42.99
C GLU A 18 -0.79 -11.35 -42.16
N HIS A 19 -1.00 -11.50 -40.85
CA HIS A 19 -0.09 -11.26 -39.73
C HIS A 19 0.44 -9.85 -39.51
N ALA A 20 -0.39 -9.07 -38.81
CA ALA A 20 0.11 -8.23 -37.75
C ALA A 20 0.14 -9.06 -36.49
N SER A 21 1.07 -9.97 -36.36
CA SER A 21 1.37 -10.71 -35.16
C SER A 21 2.35 -9.92 -34.30
N ASP A 22 1.89 -9.46 -33.17
CA ASP A 22 2.46 -9.84 -31.87
C ASP A 22 3.97 -9.60 -31.69
N GLU A 23 4.43 -8.34 -31.72
CA GLU A 23 5.78 -7.94 -31.28
C GLU A 23 5.76 -7.08 -29.99
N ALA A 24 4.69 -7.09 -29.20
CA ALA A 24 4.58 -6.25 -28.00
C ALA A 24 4.85 -7.00 -26.67
N GLN A 25 5.29 -8.25 -26.69
CA GLN A 25 5.47 -9.05 -25.47
C GLN A 25 6.88 -9.01 -24.85
N PRO A 26 8.01 -8.92 -25.54
CA PRO A 26 9.32 -8.97 -24.89
C PRO A 26 9.65 -7.75 -24.03
N GLU A 27 9.16 -6.57 -24.35
CA GLU A 27 9.42 -5.36 -23.57
C GLU A 27 8.65 -5.33 -22.23
N ARG A 28 7.46 -5.92 -22.20
CA ARG A 28 6.64 -6.01 -20.97
C ARG A 28 7.16 -7.06 -20.00
N GLU A 29 7.69 -8.15 -20.49
CA GLU A 29 8.30 -9.20 -19.65
C GLU A 29 9.64 -8.73 -19.07
N ASN A 30 10.46 -8.06 -19.86
CA ASN A 30 11.72 -7.50 -19.40
C ASN A 30 11.51 -6.38 -18.36
N GLY A 31 10.52 -5.51 -18.55
CA GLY A 31 10.16 -4.48 -17.59
C GLY A 31 9.63 -5.04 -16.27
N LYS A 32 8.85 -6.12 -16.30
CA LYS A 32 8.38 -6.83 -15.08
C LYS A 32 9.54 -7.51 -14.34
N SER A 33 10.48 -8.12 -15.06
CA SER A 33 11.67 -8.74 -14.48
C SER A 33 12.56 -7.71 -13.79
N LEU A 34 12.82 -6.57 -14.42
CA LEU A 34 13.61 -5.48 -13.82
C LEU A 34 12.93 -4.88 -12.59
N THR A 35 11.60 -4.76 -12.60
CA THR A 35 10.86 -4.28 -11.44
C THR A 35 10.95 -5.27 -10.29
N MET A 36 10.86 -6.56 -10.56
CA MET A 36 10.98 -7.60 -9.53
C MET A 36 12.38 -7.63 -8.92
N GLN A 37 13.43 -7.60 -9.73
CA GLN A 37 14.81 -7.53 -9.26
C GLN A 37 15.06 -6.32 -8.34
N ARG A 38 14.48 -5.17 -8.66
CA ARG A 38 14.58 -3.97 -7.81
C ARG A 38 13.86 -4.12 -6.48
N LEU A 39 12.72 -4.83 -6.45
CA LEU A 39 12.00 -5.12 -5.21
C LEU A 39 12.76 -6.14 -4.35
N GLU A 40 13.41 -7.13 -4.97
CA GLU A 40 14.30 -8.08 -4.30
C GLU A 40 15.49 -7.34 -3.67
N GLU A 41 16.23 -6.51 -4.44
CA GLU A 41 17.33 -5.68 -3.92
C GLU A 41 16.87 -4.75 -2.79
N GLU A 42 15.66 -4.21 -2.86
CA GLU A 42 15.07 -3.37 -1.82
C GLU A 42 14.81 -4.18 -0.54
N GLY A 43 14.28 -5.40 -0.68
CA GLY A 43 14.02 -6.32 0.42
C GLY A 43 15.29 -6.77 1.10
N ASP A 44 16.28 -7.23 0.32
CA ASP A 44 17.57 -7.69 0.82
C ASP A 44 18.30 -6.58 1.59
N ALA A 45 18.36 -5.36 1.03
CA ALA A 45 18.99 -4.23 1.71
C ALA A 45 18.26 -3.82 3.00
N ALA A 46 16.94 -4.03 3.08
CA ALA A 46 16.19 -3.77 4.31
C ALA A 46 16.46 -4.87 5.35
N ALA A 47 16.50 -6.13 4.93
CA ALA A 47 16.80 -7.25 5.80
C ALA A 47 18.21 -7.17 6.38
N ASP A 48 19.23 -6.94 5.55
CA ASP A 48 20.61 -6.78 5.99
C ASP A 48 20.74 -5.71 7.10
N TYR A 49 20.06 -4.58 6.94
CA TYR A 49 20.06 -3.51 7.95
C TYR A 49 19.38 -3.94 9.26
N LEU A 50 18.28 -4.66 9.16
CA LEU A 50 17.53 -5.13 10.33
C LEU A 50 18.26 -6.26 11.04
N GLU A 51 18.90 -7.19 10.32
CA GLU A 51 19.76 -8.24 10.89
C GLU A 51 20.89 -7.63 11.69
N GLU A 52 21.62 -6.65 11.13
CA GLU A 52 22.69 -5.95 11.83
C GLU A 52 22.17 -5.22 13.09
N LEU A 53 20.98 -4.64 13.02
CA LEU A 53 20.36 -3.97 14.16
C LEU A 53 19.99 -4.95 15.26
N LEU A 54 19.38 -6.10 14.93
CA LEU A 54 19.03 -7.15 15.88
C LEU A 54 20.28 -7.71 16.55
N ASP A 55 21.33 -8.00 15.78
CA ASP A 55 22.62 -8.47 16.29
C ASP A 55 23.25 -7.47 17.28
N ILE A 56 23.25 -6.18 16.97
CA ILE A 56 23.80 -5.12 17.85
C ILE A 56 22.97 -4.99 19.14
N ALA A 57 21.65 -5.17 19.04
CA ALA A 57 20.73 -5.05 20.15
C ALA A 57 20.66 -6.34 21.01
N ASP A 58 21.32 -7.42 20.59
CA ASP A 58 21.26 -8.76 21.23
C ASP A 58 19.80 -9.27 21.30
N LEU A 59 19.07 -9.11 20.18
CA LEU A 59 17.67 -9.51 20.03
C LEU A 59 17.56 -10.68 19.04
N ASP A 60 16.76 -11.67 19.39
CA ASP A 60 16.44 -12.80 18.52
C ASP A 60 15.20 -12.50 17.68
N GLY A 61 15.29 -12.71 16.37
CA GLY A 61 14.16 -12.55 15.45
C GLY A 61 14.45 -13.07 14.06
N ASP A 62 13.46 -13.69 13.46
CA ASP A 62 13.50 -14.18 12.08
C ASP A 62 12.93 -13.08 11.16
N ILE A 63 13.66 -12.80 10.08
CA ILE A 63 13.24 -11.80 9.09
C ILE A 63 12.64 -12.54 7.90
N ASP A 64 11.40 -12.15 7.56
CA ASP A 64 10.71 -12.62 6.36
C ASP A 64 10.48 -11.46 5.39
N ILE A 65 10.67 -11.73 4.09
CA ILE A 65 10.51 -10.75 3.01
C ILE A 65 9.42 -11.23 2.07
N GLU A 66 8.39 -10.44 1.88
CA GLU A 66 7.30 -10.73 0.97
C GLU A 66 7.08 -9.57 -0.02
N VAL A 67 6.87 -9.89 -1.30
CA VAL A 67 6.51 -8.92 -2.32
C VAL A 67 5.03 -9.07 -2.67
N ARG A 68 4.23 -8.05 -2.34
CA ARG A 68 2.79 -8.00 -2.61
C ARG A 68 2.40 -6.68 -3.29
N GLY A 69 1.68 -6.77 -4.42
CA GLY A 69 1.17 -5.58 -5.10
C GLY A 69 2.25 -4.58 -5.52
N GLY A 70 3.47 -5.05 -5.86
CA GLY A 70 4.59 -4.19 -6.24
C GLY A 70 5.21 -3.41 -5.09
N ARG A 71 5.08 -3.93 -3.86
CA ARG A 71 5.67 -3.39 -2.64
C ARG A 71 6.31 -4.50 -1.82
N VAL A 72 7.42 -4.20 -1.19
CA VAL A 72 8.11 -5.08 -0.27
C VAL A 72 7.51 -4.94 1.13
N TYR A 73 7.29 -6.06 1.78
CA TYR A 73 6.92 -6.18 3.19
C TYR A 73 8.04 -6.95 3.88
N VAL A 74 8.55 -6.41 4.94
CA VAL A 74 9.57 -7.05 5.78
C VAL A 74 8.95 -7.22 7.16
N SER A 75 8.92 -8.44 7.66
CA SER A 75 8.47 -8.73 9.01
C SER A 75 9.61 -9.30 9.85
N VAL A 76 9.62 -8.94 11.12
CA VAL A 76 10.49 -9.51 12.14
C VAL A 76 9.61 -10.22 13.16
N GLU A 77 9.76 -11.52 13.24
CA GLU A 77 8.96 -12.38 14.12
C GLU A 77 9.89 -13.29 14.94
N THR A 78 9.41 -13.86 16.03
CA THR A 78 10.09 -14.88 16.79
C THR A 78 9.15 -16.02 17.15
N GLU A 79 9.67 -17.24 17.23
CA GLU A 79 8.90 -18.39 17.74
C GLU A 79 8.87 -18.43 19.27
N GLU A 80 9.70 -17.63 19.94
CA GLU A 80 9.80 -17.54 21.39
C GLU A 80 8.91 -16.41 21.95
N ASP A 81 9.23 -15.93 23.18
CA ASP A 81 8.55 -14.78 23.77
C ASP A 81 8.95 -13.51 23.02
N ASP A 82 7.98 -12.82 22.42
CA ASP A 82 8.18 -11.61 21.65
C ASP A 82 8.38 -10.34 22.49
N ALA A 83 8.46 -10.48 23.83
CA ALA A 83 8.56 -9.36 24.75
C ALA A 83 9.72 -8.42 24.40
N ASP A 84 10.86 -8.96 23.98
CA ASP A 84 12.04 -8.17 23.62
C ASP A 84 11.83 -7.46 22.27
N LEU A 85 11.17 -8.09 21.30
CA LEU A 85 10.79 -7.46 20.04
C LEU A 85 9.74 -6.35 20.23
N GLN A 86 8.90 -6.44 21.25
CA GLN A 86 7.93 -5.39 21.58
C GLN A 86 8.61 -4.07 21.98
N GLU A 87 9.86 -4.10 22.46
CA GLU A 87 10.63 -2.87 22.69
C GLU A 87 10.91 -2.12 21.38
N LEU A 88 11.09 -2.85 20.26
CA LEU A 88 11.27 -2.28 18.93
C LEU A 88 9.96 -1.77 18.31
N VAL A 89 8.83 -2.19 18.82
CA VAL A 89 7.53 -1.61 18.48
C VAL A 89 7.34 -0.30 19.25
N GLY A 90 7.59 -0.32 20.56
CA GLY A 90 7.45 0.81 21.44
C GLY A 90 6.00 1.25 21.64
N ARG A 91 5.82 2.32 22.42
CA ARG A 91 4.47 2.83 22.69
C ARG A 91 3.79 3.31 21.40
N ASP A 92 2.61 2.78 21.10
CA ASP A 92 1.79 3.15 19.95
C ASP A 92 2.53 2.98 18.60
N GLY A 93 3.47 2.03 18.50
CA GLY A 93 4.24 1.76 17.29
C GLY A 93 5.27 2.84 16.93
N ARG A 94 5.62 3.74 17.83
CA ARG A 94 6.52 4.88 17.54
C ARG A 94 7.94 4.47 17.24
N VAL A 95 8.45 3.45 17.92
CA VAL A 95 9.79 2.93 17.66
C VAL A 95 9.78 2.23 16.31
N LEU A 96 8.78 1.42 16.03
CA LEU A 96 8.59 0.76 14.73
C LEU A 96 8.54 1.75 13.57
N ASP A 97 7.81 2.86 13.71
CA ASP A 97 7.75 3.89 12.67
C ASP A 97 9.11 4.58 12.47
N ALA A 98 9.84 4.84 13.54
CA ALA A 98 11.19 5.39 13.46
C ALA A 98 12.19 4.42 12.80
N LEU A 99 12.12 3.13 13.16
CA LEU A 99 12.92 2.07 12.55
C LEU A 99 12.60 1.92 11.06
N GLN A 100 11.34 1.95 10.67
CA GLN A 100 10.96 1.93 9.27
C GLN A 100 11.57 3.08 8.47
N GLU A 101 11.63 4.30 9.04
CA GLU A 101 12.28 5.43 8.36
C GLU A 101 13.79 5.28 8.30
N LEU A 102 14.46 4.76 9.34
CA LEU A 102 15.89 4.48 9.33
C LEU A 102 16.23 3.40 8.29
N THR A 103 15.48 2.31 8.26
CA THR A 103 15.64 1.25 7.25
C THR A 103 15.43 1.80 5.83
N ARG A 104 14.45 2.68 5.61
CA ARG A 104 14.27 3.36 4.32
C ARG A 104 15.47 4.20 3.91
N LEU A 105 16.12 4.86 4.85
CA LEU A 105 17.34 5.63 4.58
C LEU A 105 18.51 4.71 4.24
N SER A 106 18.64 3.57 4.91
CA SER A 106 19.64 2.54 4.60
C SER A 106 19.42 1.98 3.19
N VAL A 107 18.20 1.58 2.85
CA VAL A 107 17.84 1.13 1.49
C VAL A 107 18.14 2.19 0.45
N LEU A 108 17.80 3.46 0.71
CA LEU A 108 18.12 4.57 -0.21
C LEU A 108 19.62 4.73 -0.41
N ALA A 109 20.41 4.58 0.66
CA ALA A 109 21.88 4.69 0.59
C ALA A 109 22.48 3.52 -0.22
N HIS A 110 21.91 2.32 -0.11
CA HIS A 110 22.39 1.13 -0.81
C HIS A 110 21.97 1.10 -2.27
N THR A 111 20.66 1.31 -2.55
CA THR A 111 20.07 1.16 -3.90
C THR A 111 20.06 2.46 -4.71
N GLY A 112 20.25 3.61 -4.08
CA GLY A 112 20.10 4.94 -4.69
C GLY A 112 18.64 5.32 -4.99
N GLN A 113 17.66 4.53 -4.56
CA GLN A 113 16.25 4.72 -4.86
C GLN A 113 15.38 4.80 -3.61
N ARG A 114 14.32 5.63 -3.70
CA ARG A 114 13.33 5.73 -2.62
C ARG A 114 12.46 4.48 -2.59
N SER A 115 12.41 3.85 -1.44
CA SER A 115 11.61 2.68 -1.16
C SER A 115 10.24 3.03 -0.56
N ARG A 116 9.26 2.15 -0.80
CA ARG A 116 7.93 2.18 -0.19
C ARG A 116 7.64 0.92 0.62
N PHE A 117 8.70 0.21 1.04
CA PHE A 117 8.50 -0.99 1.82
C PHE A 117 7.76 -0.71 3.13
N VAL A 118 7.19 -1.75 3.70
CA VAL A 118 6.49 -1.73 4.99
C VAL A 118 7.23 -2.67 5.92
N LEU A 119 7.63 -2.16 7.08
CA LEU A 119 8.18 -2.95 8.18
C LEU A 119 7.08 -3.31 9.17
N ASP A 120 7.02 -4.55 9.57
CA ASP A 120 6.23 -5.02 10.72
C ASP A 120 7.14 -5.74 11.71
N ILE A 121 6.87 -5.63 13.00
CA ILE A 121 7.60 -6.31 14.07
C ILE A 121 6.58 -6.93 15.01
N ALA A 122 6.77 -8.21 15.32
CA ALA A 122 5.90 -8.98 16.21
C ALA A 122 4.41 -8.91 15.83
N GLY A 123 4.10 -8.78 14.53
CA GLY A 123 2.72 -8.72 14.03
C GLY A 123 1.91 -7.49 14.46
N TYR A 124 2.56 -6.46 15.03
CA TYR A 124 1.92 -5.27 15.60
C TYR A 124 0.95 -4.58 14.64
N ARG A 125 1.33 -4.41 13.37
CA ARG A 125 0.47 -3.68 12.41
C ARG A 125 -0.84 -4.41 12.12
N LYS A 126 -0.81 -5.73 12.11
CA LYS A 126 -2.00 -6.56 11.93
C LYS A 126 -2.93 -6.46 13.13
N GLU A 127 -2.38 -6.63 14.33
CA GLU A 127 -3.13 -6.54 15.59
C GLU A 127 -3.73 -5.14 15.77
N ARG A 128 -2.92 -4.12 15.60
CA ARG A 128 -3.36 -2.72 15.66
C ARG A 128 -4.43 -2.39 14.61
N GLY A 129 -4.32 -2.96 13.42
CA GLY A 129 -5.34 -2.82 12.38
C GLY A 129 -6.70 -3.38 12.80
N GLU A 130 -6.75 -4.51 13.50
CA GLU A 130 -8.01 -5.06 14.02
C GLU A 130 -8.59 -4.20 15.16
N GLU A 131 -7.74 -3.69 16.06
CA GLU A 131 -8.17 -2.73 17.09
C GLU A 131 -8.81 -1.47 16.47
N LEU A 132 -8.16 -0.89 15.45
CA LEU A 132 -8.65 0.29 14.76
C LEU A 132 -10.00 0.05 14.07
N LYS A 133 -10.22 -1.13 13.52
CA LYS A 133 -11.53 -1.51 12.97
C LYS A 133 -12.61 -1.56 14.05
N VAL A 134 -12.27 -2.02 15.26
CA VAL A 134 -13.19 -2.02 16.40
C VAL A 134 -13.49 -0.59 16.85
N ILE A 135 -12.46 0.28 16.92
CA ILE A 135 -12.63 1.70 17.27
C ILE A 135 -13.53 2.40 16.24
N ALA A 136 -13.27 2.20 14.93
CA ALA A 136 -14.08 2.78 13.89
C ALA A 136 -15.55 2.34 13.95
N LYS A 137 -15.82 1.05 14.20
CA LYS A 137 -17.18 0.54 14.35
C LYS A 137 -17.92 1.18 15.53
N LYS A 138 -17.25 1.35 16.66
CA LYS A 138 -17.85 2.03 17.83
C LYS A 138 -18.19 3.48 17.54
N ALA A 139 -17.30 4.20 16.82
CA ALA A 139 -17.58 5.58 16.41
C ALA A 139 -18.75 5.66 15.43
N ILE A 140 -18.86 4.72 14.48
CA ILE A 140 -20.01 4.61 13.57
C ILE A 140 -21.31 4.41 14.35
N GLU A 141 -21.32 3.53 15.35
CA GLU A 141 -22.48 3.29 16.21
C GLU A 141 -22.86 4.58 16.97
N ALA A 142 -21.88 5.26 17.59
CA ALA A 142 -22.11 6.50 18.33
C ALA A 142 -22.69 7.61 17.45
N VAL A 143 -22.14 7.81 16.24
CA VAL A 143 -22.63 8.81 15.27
C VAL A 143 -24.04 8.48 14.80
N ASN A 144 -24.35 7.20 14.53
CA ASN A 144 -25.68 6.78 14.11
C ASN A 144 -26.73 6.93 15.21
N GLU A 145 -26.34 6.80 16.49
CA GLU A 145 -27.23 6.96 17.63
C GLU A 145 -27.46 8.42 18.00
N SER A 146 -26.39 9.24 17.98
CA SER A 146 -26.44 10.63 18.42
C SER A 146 -26.83 11.61 17.31
N GLY A 147 -26.50 11.31 16.06
CA GLY A 147 -26.55 12.24 14.94
C GLY A 147 -25.49 13.35 15.01
N GLU A 148 -24.54 13.25 15.96
CA GLU A 148 -23.46 14.24 16.15
C GLU A 148 -22.12 13.67 15.66
N PRO A 149 -21.18 14.50 15.15
CA PRO A 149 -19.86 14.07 14.78
C PRO A 149 -19.06 13.52 15.98
N GLU A 150 -18.28 12.48 15.75
CA GLU A 150 -17.41 11.85 16.76
C GLU A 150 -15.94 12.00 16.36
N ALA A 151 -15.12 12.56 17.26
CA ALA A 151 -13.68 12.73 17.07
C ALA A 151 -12.92 11.58 17.74
N LEU A 152 -12.05 10.91 16.96
CA LEU A 152 -11.22 9.84 17.46
C LEU A 152 -9.90 10.36 18.02
N GLU A 153 -9.17 9.49 18.74
CA GLU A 153 -7.82 9.82 19.21
C GLU A 153 -6.85 10.05 18.03
N PRO A 154 -5.81 10.85 18.25
CA PRO A 154 -4.77 11.05 17.26
C PRO A 154 -4.09 9.74 16.83
N MET A 155 -3.86 9.58 15.53
CA MET A 155 -3.29 8.36 14.96
C MET A 155 -2.43 8.67 13.73
N THR A 156 -1.56 7.72 13.37
CA THR A 156 -0.64 7.85 12.23
C THR A 156 -1.39 7.91 10.89
N PRO A 157 -0.77 8.41 9.80
CA PRO A 157 -1.40 8.43 8.48
C PRO A 157 -1.87 7.06 7.98
N TYR A 158 -1.13 6.00 8.32
CA TYR A 158 -1.50 4.63 7.98
C TYR A 158 -2.76 4.18 8.74
N GLU A 159 -2.82 4.41 10.05
CA GLU A 159 -3.95 4.09 10.90
C GLU A 159 -5.21 4.86 10.48
N ARG A 160 -5.07 6.15 10.18
CA ARG A 160 -6.19 6.97 9.69
C ARG A 160 -6.80 6.42 8.40
N LYS A 161 -5.94 5.88 7.51
CA LYS A 161 -6.45 5.25 6.29
C LYS A 161 -7.33 4.04 6.59
N ILE A 162 -6.92 3.18 7.52
CA ILE A 162 -7.72 2.00 7.93
C ILE A 162 -9.09 2.44 8.46
N VAL A 163 -9.09 3.46 9.33
CA VAL A 163 -10.32 4.00 9.92
C VAL A 163 -11.22 4.61 8.85
N HIS A 164 -10.68 5.43 7.95
CA HIS A 164 -11.43 6.01 6.83
C HIS A 164 -12.06 4.94 5.94
N ASP A 165 -11.32 3.88 5.61
CA ASP A 165 -11.82 2.78 4.77
C ASP A 165 -13.03 2.10 5.45
N VAL A 166 -12.94 1.81 6.76
CA VAL A 166 -14.06 1.19 7.52
C VAL A 166 -15.30 2.10 7.60
N ILE A 167 -15.10 3.41 7.80
CA ILE A 167 -16.18 4.39 7.88
C ILE A 167 -16.86 4.55 6.51
N ALA A 168 -16.07 4.63 5.43
CA ALA A 168 -16.58 4.70 4.07
C ALA A 168 -17.39 3.45 3.67
N ASP A 169 -16.92 2.26 4.06
CA ASP A 169 -17.64 0.99 3.86
C ASP A 169 -19.00 0.97 4.58
N ALA A 170 -19.13 1.71 5.67
CA ALA A 170 -20.39 1.87 6.41
C ALA A 170 -21.29 2.99 5.84
N GLY A 171 -20.86 3.71 4.81
CA GLY A 171 -21.63 4.78 4.17
C GLY A 171 -21.63 6.11 4.89
N LEU A 172 -20.74 6.31 5.88
CA LEU A 172 -20.56 7.58 6.56
C LEU A 172 -19.41 8.38 5.96
N VAL A 173 -19.37 9.66 6.29
CA VAL A 173 -18.27 10.57 5.88
C VAL A 173 -17.25 10.68 7.02
N SER A 174 -15.98 10.82 6.67
CA SER A 174 -14.94 11.03 7.67
C SER A 174 -13.86 11.97 7.15
N GLU A 175 -13.38 12.85 8.02
CA GLU A 175 -12.33 13.81 7.71
C GLU A 175 -11.14 13.64 8.67
N SER A 176 -9.95 14.03 8.21
CA SER A 176 -8.76 14.07 9.05
C SER A 176 -8.48 15.50 9.48
N GLU A 177 -8.67 15.79 10.76
CA GLU A 177 -8.46 17.10 11.36
C GLU A 177 -7.18 17.16 12.19
N GLY A 178 -6.72 18.39 12.49
CA GLY A 178 -5.50 18.64 13.26
C GLY A 178 -4.23 18.55 12.43
N GLU A 179 -3.09 18.78 13.09
CA GLU A 179 -1.77 18.83 12.47
C GLU A 179 -0.74 17.96 13.20
N GLY A 180 0.21 17.40 12.43
CA GLY A 180 1.33 16.64 12.97
C GLY A 180 0.88 15.43 13.82
N SER A 181 1.41 15.32 15.04
CA SER A 181 1.11 14.23 15.97
C SER A 181 -0.27 14.32 16.62
N ARG A 182 -1.02 15.41 16.41
CA ARG A 182 -2.40 15.59 16.92
C ARG A 182 -3.44 15.35 15.85
N ARG A 183 -3.05 14.91 14.66
CA ARG A 183 -3.98 14.67 13.56
C ARG A 183 -4.79 13.40 13.82
N HIS A 184 -6.11 13.53 13.74
CA HIS A 184 -7.08 12.49 14.09
C HIS A 184 -8.18 12.40 13.03
N VAL A 185 -9.04 11.40 13.14
CA VAL A 185 -10.21 11.23 12.26
C VAL A 185 -11.45 11.73 13.01
N VAL A 186 -12.29 12.50 12.32
CA VAL A 186 -13.63 12.86 12.76
C VAL A 186 -14.63 12.14 11.87
N VAL A 187 -15.57 11.42 12.48
CA VAL A 187 -16.65 10.71 11.79
C VAL A 187 -17.87 11.61 11.79
N HIS A 188 -18.47 11.82 10.63
CA HIS A 188 -19.67 12.62 10.45
C HIS A 188 -20.86 11.72 10.12
N PRO A 189 -22.09 12.12 10.52
CA PRO A 189 -23.28 11.43 10.04
C PRO A 189 -23.37 11.48 8.52
N ALA A 190 -24.12 10.56 7.91
CA ALA A 190 -24.40 10.63 6.48
C ALA A 190 -25.10 11.94 6.17
N GLU A 191 -24.66 12.63 5.12
CA GLU A 191 -25.34 13.83 4.64
C GLU A 191 -26.77 13.47 4.24
N ASP A 192 -27.75 14.15 4.82
CA ASP A 192 -29.14 13.95 4.43
C ASP A 192 -29.33 14.62 3.05
N PRO A 193 -29.65 13.87 1.97
CA PRO A 193 -29.76 14.43 0.62
C PRO A 193 -30.88 15.46 0.43
N ALA A 194 -31.51 15.89 1.53
CA ALA A 194 -32.67 16.78 1.52
C ALA A 194 -32.36 18.27 1.80
N GLU A 195 -31.10 18.68 2.03
CA GLU A 195 -30.79 20.10 2.36
C GLU A 195 -30.26 20.95 1.17
N ASP A 196 -30.14 20.38 -0.04
CA ASP A 196 -29.69 21.13 -1.24
C ASP A 196 -30.85 21.61 -2.16
N GLU A 197 -32.08 21.80 -1.64
CA GLU A 197 -33.16 22.44 -2.37
C GLU A 197 -33.67 23.70 -1.62
N ASP A 198 -32.92 24.84 -1.74
CA ASP A 198 -33.48 26.18 -1.59
C ASP A 198 -32.70 27.21 -2.45
#